data_ccedc96f0b5e9ffe8d6552f631936c09
#
_entry.id   ccedc96f0b5e9ffe8d6552f631936c09
#
_cell.length_a   1.000
_cell.length_b   1.000
_cell.length_c   1.000
_cell.angle_alpha   90.00
_cell.angle_beta   90.00
_cell.angle_gamma   90.00
#
_symmetry.space_group_name_H-M   'P 1'
#
loop_
_entity.id
_entity.type
_entity.pdbx_description
1 polymer ?
#
loop_
_entity_poly.entity_id
_entity_poly.type
_entity_poly.pdbx_seq_one_letter_code
_entity_poly.pdbx_strand_id
1 'polypeptide(L)'
;MPSYSPYDWNESIQQRNEYIEDRLKDGSPVVALTYDGGLLLVSARQTQRKVYEVYDKLMFCAIGNQSDVEQIRRGAIDAAHQEGFQRSPDDVSVQRLVSFQLSPAIKRIYGDPFAQPIVIKAIFAELGKTTDRDLLMTLSYDGEFSTSPGMAVVAGTAYAEDRMREHLKSETSAGTPTLPSALRAAVHAWGVGMKHLESEDRADADYSTDGEGKPDVTTFIKEHLTKGFIVEAGVLERNVTRESRFRLLSESELSETLAQY
;
A
#
# COMPACT_ATOMS: atom_id res chain seq x y z
N MET A 1 4.43 -28.15 -31.04
CA MET A 1 4.38 -27.30 -29.83
C MET A 1 5.80 -27.27 -29.29
N PRO A 2 6.42 -26.11 -29.06
CA PRO A 2 7.70 -26.06 -28.37
C PRO A 2 7.48 -26.63 -26.96
N SER A 3 8.20 -27.66 -26.59
CA SER A 3 8.19 -28.20 -25.24
C SER A 3 9.01 -27.24 -24.38
N TYR A 4 8.36 -26.43 -23.56
CA TYR A 4 9.04 -25.65 -22.54
C TYR A 4 9.77 -26.64 -21.60
N SER A 5 11.08 -26.48 -21.52
CA SER A 5 11.85 -27.24 -20.53
C SER A 5 11.62 -26.62 -19.14
N PRO A 6 11.80 -27.36 -18.04
CA PRO A 6 11.76 -26.81 -16.70
C PRO A 6 12.75 -25.63 -16.49
N TYR A 7 13.84 -25.60 -17.23
CA TYR A 7 14.82 -24.50 -17.23
C TYR A 7 14.24 -23.22 -17.84
N ASP A 8 13.59 -23.33 -19.01
CA ASP A 8 12.97 -22.19 -19.70
C ASP A 8 11.85 -21.57 -18.84
N TRP A 9 11.14 -22.40 -18.08
CA TRP A 9 10.12 -21.96 -17.12
C TRP A 9 10.72 -21.13 -15.99
N ASN A 10 11.77 -21.62 -15.33
CA ASN A 10 12.41 -20.91 -14.22
C ASN A 10 13.03 -19.59 -14.69
N GLU A 11 13.68 -19.56 -15.83
CA GLU A 11 14.25 -18.36 -16.42
C GLU A 11 13.16 -17.34 -16.77
N SER A 12 12.02 -17.78 -17.32
CA SER A 12 10.88 -16.92 -17.62
C SER A 12 10.27 -16.28 -16.36
N ILE A 13 10.15 -17.05 -15.26
CA ILE A 13 9.66 -16.52 -13.98
C ILE A 13 10.64 -15.52 -13.39
N GLN A 14 11.94 -15.78 -13.44
CA GLN A 14 12.96 -14.86 -12.95
C GLN A 14 12.94 -13.54 -13.71
N GLN A 15 12.96 -13.57 -15.03
CA GLN A 15 12.88 -12.37 -15.88
C GLN A 15 11.59 -11.57 -15.61
N ARG A 16 10.48 -12.27 -15.37
CA ARG A 16 9.20 -11.65 -15.03
C ARG A 16 9.27 -10.93 -13.67
N ASN A 17 9.87 -11.55 -12.66
CA ASN A 17 10.06 -10.95 -11.35
C ASN A 17 10.94 -9.69 -11.45
N GLU A 18 12.09 -9.78 -12.11
CA GLU A 18 13.00 -8.65 -12.33
C GLU A 18 12.27 -7.48 -13.01
N TYR A 19 11.48 -7.77 -14.05
CA TYR A 19 10.67 -6.74 -14.72
C TYR A 19 9.65 -6.08 -13.79
N ILE A 20 8.91 -6.88 -12.98
CA ILE A 20 7.88 -6.36 -12.08
C ILE A 20 8.51 -5.55 -10.96
N GLU A 21 9.56 -6.08 -10.34
CA GLU A 21 10.27 -5.43 -9.23
C GLU A 21 10.87 -4.10 -9.66
N ASP A 22 11.48 -4.04 -10.85
CA ASP A 22 12.00 -2.80 -11.41
C ASP A 22 10.90 -1.74 -11.59
N ARG A 23 9.73 -2.14 -12.09
CA ARG A 23 8.58 -1.23 -12.24
C ARG A 23 7.96 -0.79 -10.92
N LEU A 24 8.08 -1.59 -9.87
CA LEU A 24 7.57 -1.25 -8.54
C LEU A 24 8.46 -0.25 -7.81
N LYS A 25 9.76 -0.17 -8.13
CA LYS A 25 10.71 0.78 -7.52
C LYS A 25 10.26 2.23 -7.66
N ASP A 26 9.66 2.59 -8.79
CA ASP A 26 9.12 3.94 -9.04
C ASP A 26 7.85 4.26 -8.23
N GLY A 27 7.30 3.25 -7.54
CA GLY A 27 6.04 3.37 -6.80
C GLY A 27 6.19 4.14 -5.49
N SER A 28 5.45 5.25 -5.35
CA SER A 28 5.39 5.98 -4.07
C SER A 28 4.78 5.09 -2.97
N PRO A 29 5.49 4.83 -1.85
CA PRO A 29 5.07 3.91 -0.81
C PRO A 29 3.68 4.17 -0.23
N VAL A 30 3.08 3.13 0.34
CA VAL A 30 1.79 3.18 1.03
C VAL A 30 1.98 2.73 2.47
N VAL A 31 1.34 3.44 3.39
CA VAL A 31 1.33 3.15 4.82
C VAL A 31 -0.09 2.98 5.30
N ALA A 32 -0.37 1.93 6.04
CA ALA A 32 -1.61 1.71 6.77
C ALA A 32 -1.34 1.62 8.26
N LEU A 33 -2.17 2.28 9.07
CA LEU A 33 -2.09 2.27 10.52
C LEU A 33 -3.47 2.18 11.15
N THR A 34 -3.56 1.44 12.25
CA THR A 34 -4.69 1.56 13.19
C THR A 34 -4.47 2.77 14.10
N TYR A 35 -5.52 3.59 14.27
CA TYR A 35 -5.56 4.68 15.23
C TYR A 35 -6.78 4.53 16.15
N ASP A 36 -6.90 5.38 17.17
CA ASP A 36 -7.97 5.28 18.19
C ASP A 36 -9.39 5.32 17.61
N GLY A 37 -9.60 6.06 16.52
CA GLY A 37 -10.90 6.19 15.84
C GLY A 37 -11.14 5.19 14.70
N GLY A 38 -10.15 4.39 14.27
CA GLY A 38 -10.31 3.48 13.14
C GLY A 38 -9.02 3.13 12.41
N LEU A 39 -9.06 3.15 11.08
CA LEU A 39 -7.93 2.83 10.19
C LEU A 39 -7.55 4.03 9.33
N LEU A 40 -6.27 4.22 9.13
CA LEU A 40 -5.67 5.25 8.29
C LEU A 40 -4.87 4.61 7.16
N LEU A 41 -5.03 5.09 5.91
CA LEU A 41 -4.16 4.84 4.77
C LEU A 41 -3.52 6.14 4.30
N VAL A 42 -2.21 6.13 4.10
CA VAL A 42 -1.42 7.29 3.63
C VAL A 42 -0.53 6.88 2.47
N SER A 43 -0.48 7.73 1.46
CA SER A 43 0.54 7.70 0.41
C SER A 43 0.76 9.13 -0.09
N ALA A 44 1.75 9.34 -0.95
CA ALA A 44 1.86 10.59 -1.69
C ALA A 44 1.70 10.33 -3.18
N ARG A 45 1.01 11.23 -3.87
CA ARG A 45 0.74 11.19 -5.30
C ARG A 45 1.31 12.44 -6.00
N GLN A 46 1.54 12.34 -7.26
CA GLN A 46 1.78 13.52 -8.11
C GLN A 46 0.47 13.96 -8.78
N THR A 47 -0.14 13.12 -9.58
CA THR A 47 -1.35 13.45 -10.34
C THR A 47 -2.55 12.59 -9.97
N GLN A 48 -2.39 11.27 -10.03
CA GLN A 48 -3.48 10.31 -9.86
C GLN A 48 -3.75 10.02 -8.39
N ARG A 49 -5.04 9.93 -8.03
CA ARG A 49 -5.47 9.48 -6.71
C ARG A 49 -4.96 8.07 -6.43
N LYS A 50 -4.65 7.77 -5.17
CA LYS A 50 -4.14 6.47 -4.74
C LYS A 50 -4.98 5.80 -3.66
N VAL A 51 -5.68 6.58 -2.82
CA VAL A 51 -6.50 6.06 -1.73
C VAL A 51 -7.97 6.02 -2.15
N TYR A 52 -8.58 4.85 -2.09
CA TYR A 52 -9.95 4.62 -2.57
C TYR A 52 -10.79 3.85 -1.57
N GLU A 53 -12.07 4.18 -1.53
CA GLU A 53 -13.09 3.30 -0.98
C GLU A 53 -13.29 2.10 -1.91
N VAL A 54 -13.51 0.92 -1.32
CA VAL A 54 -13.92 -0.30 -2.03
C VAL A 54 -15.36 -0.63 -1.69
N TYR A 55 -15.70 -0.56 -0.42
CA TYR A 55 -17.03 -0.80 0.11
C TYR A 55 -17.18 -0.09 1.46
N ASP A 56 -18.36 -0.08 2.07
CA ASP A 56 -18.72 0.69 3.27
C ASP A 56 -17.63 0.80 4.35
N LYS A 57 -16.98 -0.32 4.65
CA LYS A 57 -15.94 -0.46 5.68
C LYS A 57 -14.58 -0.91 5.13
N LEU A 58 -14.41 -0.86 3.80
CA LEU A 58 -13.22 -1.32 3.10
C LEU A 58 -12.57 -0.19 2.31
N MET A 59 -11.26 -0.06 2.41
CA MET A 59 -10.48 0.86 1.59
C MET A 59 -9.24 0.19 1.00
N PHE A 60 -8.69 0.80 -0.04
CA PHE A 60 -7.62 0.26 -0.86
C PHE A 60 -6.63 1.35 -1.24
N CYS A 61 -5.34 0.98 -1.26
CA CYS A 61 -4.29 1.77 -1.84
C CYS A 61 -3.21 0.84 -2.41
N ALA A 62 -2.57 1.26 -3.51
CA ALA A 62 -1.59 0.42 -4.20
C ALA A 62 -0.45 1.23 -4.82
N ILE A 63 0.65 0.51 -5.12
CA ILE A 63 1.72 0.92 -6.03
C ILE A 63 1.74 -0.01 -7.24
N GLY A 64 2.30 0.46 -8.34
CA GLY A 64 2.43 -0.28 -9.59
C GLY A 64 1.90 0.47 -10.80
N ASN A 65 1.68 -0.25 -11.91
CA ASN A 65 1.14 0.34 -13.12
C ASN A 65 -0.31 0.81 -12.89
N GLN A 66 -0.61 2.03 -13.34
CA GLN A 66 -1.94 2.64 -13.15
C GLN A 66 -3.08 1.78 -13.72
N SER A 67 -2.90 1.17 -14.89
CA SER A 67 -3.90 0.29 -15.50
C SER A 67 -4.19 -0.95 -14.65
N ASP A 68 -3.14 -1.53 -14.06
CA ASP A 68 -3.23 -2.73 -13.25
C ASP A 68 -3.88 -2.40 -11.90
N VAL A 69 -3.49 -1.28 -11.29
CA VAL A 69 -4.11 -0.75 -10.07
C VAL A 69 -5.61 -0.54 -10.27
N GLU A 70 -6.01 0.11 -11.39
CA GLU A 70 -7.42 0.33 -11.72
C GLU A 70 -8.19 -0.96 -12.01
N GLN A 71 -7.54 -1.95 -12.63
CA GLN A 71 -8.15 -3.26 -12.87
C GLN A 71 -8.44 -3.98 -11.56
N ILE A 72 -7.48 -4.02 -10.63
CA ILE A 72 -7.65 -4.65 -9.32
C ILE A 72 -8.68 -3.89 -8.48
N ARG A 73 -8.63 -2.55 -8.46
CA ARG A 73 -9.60 -1.71 -7.74
C ARG A 73 -11.03 -1.98 -8.21
N ARG A 74 -11.28 -1.96 -9.53
CA ARG A 74 -12.61 -2.25 -10.09
C ARG A 74 -13.05 -3.67 -9.78
N GLY A 75 -12.16 -4.65 -9.96
CA GLY A 75 -12.45 -6.04 -9.61
C GLY A 75 -12.82 -6.21 -8.14
N ALA A 76 -12.15 -5.50 -7.23
CA ALA A 76 -12.48 -5.50 -5.81
C ALA A 76 -13.87 -4.89 -5.52
N ILE A 77 -14.19 -3.76 -6.16
CA ILE A 77 -15.50 -3.09 -6.03
C ILE A 77 -16.62 -4.00 -6.55
N ASP A 78 -16.47 -4.53 -7.75
CA ASP A 78 -17.48 -5.42 -8.37
C ASP A 78 -17.72 -6.66 -7.51
N ALA A 79 -16.63 -7.27 -7.02
CA ALA A 79 -16.69 -8.43 -6.14
C ALA A 79 -17.37 -8.11 -4.81
N ALA A 80 -17.07 -6.96 -4.20
CA ALA A 80 -17.70 -6.51 -2.96
C ALA A 80 -19.21 -6.29 -3.14
N HIS A 81 -19.61 -5.61 -4.21
CA HIS A 81 -21.02 -5.39 -4.51
C HIS A 81 -21.76 -6.70 -4.82
N GLN A 82 -21.14 -7.61 -5.56
CA GLN A 82 -21.73 -8.93 -5.84
C GLN A 82 -21.93 -9.74 -4.56
N GLU A 83 -20.95 -9.77 -3.67
CA GLU A 83 -21.05 -10.46 -2.37
C GLU A 83 -22.13 -9.83 -1.49
N GLY A 84 -22.16 -8.50 -1.38
CA GLY A 84 -23.16 -7.76 -0.60
C GLY A 84 -24.58 -7.95 -1.10
N PHE A 85 -24.76 -8.03 -2.43
CA PHE A 85 -26.08 -8.29 -3.04
C PHE A 85 -26.53 -9.74 -2.87
N GLN A 86 -25.63 -10.72 -3.05
CA GLN A 86 -25.96 -12.14 -2.98
C GLN A 86 -26.18 -12.65 -1.55
N ARG A 87 -25.56 -12.02 -0.57
CA ARG A 87 -25.60 -12.43 0.84
C ARG A 87 -26.07 -11.28 1.73
N SER A 88 -25.14 -10.50 2.24
CA SER A 88 -25.40 -9.33 3.08
C SER A 88 -24.23 -8.35 2.98
N PRO A 89 -24.48 -7.02 3.05
CA PRO A 89 -23.40 -6.04 3.19
C PRO A 89 -22.44 -6.34 4.36
N ASP A 90 -22.94 -6.93 5.44
CA ASP A 90 -22.10 -7.31 6.61
C ASP A 90 -21.12 -8.44 6.31
N ASP A 91 -21.42 -9.31 5.34
CA ASP A 91 -20.57 -10.44 4.94
C ASP A 91 -19.41 -10.04 4.03
N VAL A 92 -19.44 -8.82 3.46
CA VAL A 92 -18.35 -8.31 2.62
C VAL A 92 -17.12 -8.07 3.49
N SER A 93 -16.03 -8.75 3.20
CA SER A 93 -14.78 -8.66 3.94
C SER A 93 -13.56 -8.70 3.02
N VAL A 94 -12.48 -8.02 3.44
CA VAL A 94 -11.17 -8.07 2.75
C VAL A 94 -10.66 -9.50 2.63
N GLN A 95 -10.81 -10.30 3.69
CA GLN A 95 -10.43 -11.71 3.68
C GLN A 95 -11.05 -12.46 2.51
N ARG A 96 -12.35 -12.29 2.28
CA ARG A 96 -13.06 -12.98 1.20
C ARG A 96 -12.68 -12.45 -0.17
N LEU A 97 -12.60 -11.13 -0.32
CA LEU A 97 -12.24 -10.48 -1.59
C LEU A 97 -10.82 -10.89 -2.02
N VAL A 98 -9.85 -10.78 -1.12
CA VAL A 98 -8.46 -11.06 -1.45
C VAL A 98 -8.23 -12.56 -1.62
N SER A 99 -8.61 -13.39 -0.63
CA SER A 99 -8.21 -14.80 -0.63
C SER A 99 -8.95 -15.64 -1.68
N PHE A 100 -10.23 -15.32 -1.98
CA PHE A 100 -11.02 -16.16 -2.88
C PHE A 100 -11.19 -15.59 -4.29
N GLN A 101 -10.95 -14.29 -4.50
CA GLN A 101 -11.18 -13.67 -5.80
C GLN A 101 -9.90 -13.07 -6.39
N LEU A 102 -9.27 -12.11 -5.71
CA LEU A 102 -8.15 -11.36 -6.27
C LEU A 102 -6.87 -12.19 -6.34
N SER A 103 -6.46 -12.81 -5.24
CA SER A 103 -5.25 -13.62 -5.17
C SER A 103 -5.24 -14.76 -6.19
N PRO A 104 -6.29 -15.61 -6.32
CA PRO A 104 -6.31 -16.66 -7.32
C PRO A 104 -6.28 -16.13 -8.77
N ALA A 105 -6.90 -14.97 -9.03
CA ALA A 105 -6.89 -14.35 -10.35
C ALA A 105 -5.50 -13.84 -10.73
N ILE A 106 -4.82 -13.14 -9.81
CA ILE A 106 -3.46 -12.65 -10.00
C ILE A 106 -2.49 -13.83 -10.17
N LYS A 107 -2.58 -14.84 -9.28
CA LYS A 107 -1.72 -16.04 -9.35
C LYS A 107 -1.84 -16.77 -10.69
N ARG A 108 -3.04 -16.82 -11.27
CA ARG A 108 -3.26 -17.43 -12.59
C ARG A 108 -2.52 -16.66 -13.68
N ILE A 109 -2.60 -15.32 -13.67
CA ILE A 109 -1.93 -14.46 -14.64
C ILE A 109 -0.41 -14.53 -14.44
N TYR A 110 0.05 -14.53 -13.20
CA TYR A 110 1.47 -14.64 -12.86
C TYR A 110 2.07 -15.98 -13.34
N GLY A 111 1.32 -17.08 -13.21
CA GLY A 111 1.73 -18.41 -13.65
C GLY A 111 1.60 -18.67 -15.15
N ASP A 112 1.01 -17.79 -15.93
CA ASP A 112 0.89 -17.95 -17.38
C ASP A 112 2.03 -17.20 -18.10
N PRO A 113 2.99 -17.92 -18.74
CA PRO A 113 4.15 -17.31 -19.40
C PRO A 113 3.78 -16.43 -20.61
N PHE A 114 2.57 -16.61 -21.16
CA PHE A 114 2.08 -15.84 -22.29
C PHE A 114 1.23 -14.63 -21.88
N ALA A 115 0.79 -14.56 -20.64
CA ALA A 115 0.05 -13.43 -20.12
C ALA A 115 0.99 -12.27 -19.76
N GLN A 116 0.54 -11.04 -19.99
CA GLN A 116 1.24 -9.87 -19.47
C GLN A 116 1.14 -9.87 -17.94
N PRO A 117 2.26 -9.74 -17.21
CA PRO A 117 2.23 -9.73 -15.75
C PRO A 117 1.54 -8.48 -15.22
N ILE A 118 0.82 -8.64 -14.12
CA ILE A 118 0.25 -7.52 -13.36
C ILE A 118 1.33 -6.93 -12.46
N VAL A 119 1.56 -5.63 -12.56
CA VAL A 119 2.53 -4.90 -11.74
C VAL A 119 1.79 -4.18 -10.63
N ILE A 120 1.67 -4.83 -9.47
CA ILE A 120 0.97 -4.27 -8.31
C ILE A 120 1.52 -4.81 -6.99
N LYS A 121 1.58 -3.93 -5.99
CA LYS A 121 1.52 -4.27 -4.56
C LYS A 121 0.46 -3.39 -3.91
N ALA A 122 -0.42 -3.96 -3.12
CA ALA A 122 -1.59 -3.28 -2.58
C ALA A 122 -1.77 -3.51 -1.09
N ILE A 123 -2.42 -2.57 -0.42
CA ILE A 123 -2.98 -2.73 0.91
C ILE A 123 -4.50 -2.62 0.81
N PHE A 124 -5.18 -3.60 1.35
CA PHE A 124 -6.60 -3.57 1.65
C PHE A 124 -6.79 -3.42 3.17
N ALA A 125 -7.66 -2.52 3.57
CA ALA A 125 -7.98 -2.30 4.97
C ALA A 125 -9.47 -2.48 5.21
N GLU A 126 -9.83 -3.20 6.26
CA GLU A 126 -11.20 -3.43 6.71
C GLU A 126 -11.36 -2.98 8.14
N LEU A 127 -12.35 -2.12 8.37
CA LEU A 127 -12.71 -1.65 9.70
C LEU A 127 -13.57 -2.70 10.41
N GLY A 128 -13.05 -3.24 11.51
CA GLY A 128 -13.77 -4.13 12.40
C GLY A 128 -14.76 -3.40 13.32
N LYS A 129 -15.60 -4.13 14.01
CA LYS A 129 -16.47 -3.57 15.08
C LYS A 129 -15.65 -3.07 16.27
N THR A 130 -14.51 -3.69 16.52
CA THR A 130 -13.54 -3.36 17.57
C THR A 130 -12.14 -3.34 16.97
N THR A 131 -11.20 -2.66 17.60
CA THR A 131 -9.83 -2.48 17.09
C THR A 131 -9.08 -3.80 16.87
N ASP A 132 -9.35 -4.81 17.71
CA ASP A 132 -8.78 -6.16 17.58
C ASP A 132 -9.31 -6.94 16.34
N ARG A 133 -10.39 -6.45 15.73
CA ARG A 133 -10.97 -7.01 14.50
C ARG A 133 -10.67 -6.19 13.25
N ASP A 134 -9.89 -5.15 13.39
CA ASP A 134 -9.37 -4.41 12.24
C ASP A 134 -8.43 -5.32 11.44
N LEU A 135 -8.58 -5.29 10.12
CA LEU A 135 -7.78 -6.12 9.24
C LEU A 135 -7.02 -5.26 8.24
N LEU A 136 -5.71 -5.40 8.25
CA LEU A 136 -4.83 -4.89 7.21
C LEU A 136 -4.25 -6.07 6.45
N MET A 137 -4.44 -6.10 5.14
CA MET A 137 -3.98 -7.18 4.27
C MET A 137 -3.19 -6.60 3.10
N THR A 138 -1.99 -7.11 2.90
CA THR A 138 -1.18 -6.82 1.71
C THR A 138 -1.43 -7.87 0.64
N LEU A 139 -1.38 -7.48 -0.63
CA LEU A 139 -1.52 -8.34 -1.80
C LEU A 139 -0.42 -7.98 -2.80
N SER A 140 0.31 -8.98 -3.26
CA SER A 140 1.44 -8.85 -4.17
C SER A 140 1.11 -9.33 -5.60
N TYR A 141 1.98 -9.01 -6.54
CA TYR A 141 1.89 -9.30 -7.98
C TYR A 141 1.87 -10.80 -8.34
N ASP A 142 2.33 -11.66 -7.45
CA ASP A 142 2.32 -13.13 -7.57
C ASP A 142 1.07 -13.79 -6.98
N GLY A 143 0.17 -12.97 -6.38
CA GLY A 143 -1.02 -13.39 -5.66
C GLY A 143 -0.76 -13.75 -4.20
N GLU A 144 0.47 -13.63 -3.69
CA GLU A 144 0.70 -13.75 -2.26
C GLU A 144 0.02 -12.61 -1.49
N PHE A 145 -0.53 -12.96 -0.34
CA PHE A 145 -1.13 -12.00 0.57
C PHE A 145 -0.77 -12.32 2.01
N SER A 146 -0.68 -11.29 2.83
CA SER A 146 -0.43 -11.44 4.25
C SER A 146 -1.28 -10.48 5.07
N THR A 147 -1.54 -10.86 6.31
CA THR A 147 -2.25 -10.02 7.28
C THR A 147 -1.28 -9.46 8.30
N SER A 148 -1.46 -8.21 8.68
CA SER A 148 -0.62 -7.55 9.67
C SER A 148 -1.49 -6.85 10.72
N PRO A 149 -1.25 -7.08 12.02
CA PRO A 149 -1.97 -6.39 13.08
C PRO A 149 -1.45 -4.96 13.23
N GLY A 150 -2.36 -3.99 13.25
CA GLY A 150 -2.09 -2.61 13.62
C GLY A 150 -1.38 -1.76 12.58
N MET A 151 -0.53 -2.35 11.72
CA MET A 151 0.17 -1.63 10.66
C MET A 151 0.48 -2.51 9.46
N ALA A 152 0.49 -1.90 8.26
CA ALA A 152 0.96 -2.51 7.03
C ALA A 152 1.66 -1.46 6.16
N VAL A 153 2.66 -1.88 5.41
CA VAL A 153 3.35 -1.03 4.44
C VAL A 153 3.58 -1.79 3.15
N VAL A 154 3.57 -1.07 2.03
CA VAL A 154 4.07 -1.56 0.74
C VAL A 154 4.97 -0.52 0.11
N ALA A 155 6.09 -0.97 -0.46
CA ALA A 155 7.06 -0.16 -1.19
C ALA A 155 7.63 -0.95 -2.37
N GLY A 156 8.42 -0.30 -3.20
CA GLY A 156 9.04 -0.92 -4.36
C GLY A 156 9.98 -2.06 -4.01
N THR A 157 10.71 -1.96 -2.89
CA THR A 157 11.65 -2.98 -2.43
C THR A 157 11.32 -3.48 -1.02
N ALA A 158 11.69 -4.73 -0.73
CA ALA A 158 11.51 -5.33 0.60
C ALA A 158 12.33 -4.57 1.67
N TYR A 159 13.51 -4.08 1.31
CA TYR A 159 14.35 -3.31 2.21
C TYR A 159 13.69 -2.00 2.64
N ALA A 160 13.10 -1.25 1.70
CA ALA A 160 12.35 -0.04 2.03
C ALA A 160 11.16 -0.35 2.95
N GLU A 161 10.42 -1.45 2.69
CA GLU A 161 9.32 -1.90 3.55
C GLU A 161 9.80 -2.22 4.97
N ASP A 162 10.93 -2.89 5.14
CA ASP A 162 11.47 -3.22 6.45
C ASP A 162 11.87 -1.96 7.23
N ARG A 163 12.52 -0.99 6.60
CA ARG A 163 12.84 0.30 7.22
C ARG A 163 11.58 1.07 7.65
N MET A 164 10.55 1.07 6.81
CA MET A 164 9.26 1.67 7.14
C MET A 164 8.60 0.99 8.35
N ARG A 165 8.60 -0.35 8.38
CA ARG A 165 8.04 -1.13 9.51
C ARG A 165 8.78 -0.86 10.82
N GLU A 166 10.12 -0.81 10.78
CA GLU A 166 10.93 -0.50 11.96
C GLU A 166 10.63 0.89 12.52
N HIS A 167 10.53 1.89 11.63
CA HIS A 167 10.16 3.23 12.03
C HIS A 167 8.77 3.26 12.68
N LEU A 168 7.76 2.66 12.04
CA LEU A 168 6.40 2.62 12.59
C LEU A 168 6.31 1.90 13.94
N LYS A 169 7.04 0.80 14.12
CA LYS A 169 7.11 0.09 15.41
C LYS A 169 7.65 0.98 16.51
N SER A 170 8.65 1.82 16.23
CA SER A 170 9.19 2.75 17.22
C SER A 170 8.16 3.83 17.59
N GLU A 171 7.47 4.41 16.61
CA GLU A 171 6.48 5.49 16.81
C GLU A 171 5.19 5.00 17.51
N THR A 172 4.80 3.74 17.29
CA THR A 172 3.58 3.17 17.86
C THR A 172 3.81 2.33 19.11
N SER A 173 5.03 2.30 19.64
CA SER A 173 5.41 1.51 20.82
C SER A 173 4.64 1.90 22.09
N ALA A 174 4.17 3.14 22.20
CA ALA A 174 3.40 3.66 23.35
C ALA A 174 1.92 3.25 23.36
N GLY A 175 1.42 2.56 22.34
CA GLY A 175 0.02 2.15 22.20
C GLY A 175 -0.65 2.69 20.94
N THR A 176 -1.97 2.55 20.86
CA THR A 176 -2.74 3.02 19.68
C THR A 176 -2.69 4.54 19.59
N PRO A 177 -2.17 5.11 18.49
CA PRO A 177 -2.01 6.55 18.35
C PRO A 177 -3.35 7.26 18.08
N THR A 178 -3.42 8.55 18.36
CA THR A 178 -4.49 9.43 17.87
C THR A 178 -4.32 9.68 16.36
N LEU A 179 -5.38 10.13 15.66
CA LEU A 179 -5.31 10.40 14.22
C LEU A 179 -4.16 11.35 13.83
N PRO A 180 -3.93 12.50 14.51
CA PRO A 180 -2.80 13.36 14.17
C PRO A 180 -1.43 12.69 14.37
N SER A 181 -1.27 11.89 15.42
CA SER A 181 -0.05 11.12 15.67
C SER A 181 0.17 10.03 14.64
N ALA A 182 -0.88 9.28 14.28
CA ALA A 182 -0.84 8.25 13.25
C ALA A 182 -0.48 8.84 11.88
N LEU A 183 -1.07 9.99 11.53
CA LEU A 183 -0.79 10.69 10.29
C LEU A 183 0.68 11.13 10.21
N ARG A 184 1.22 11.73 11.29
CA ARG A 184 2.65 12.09 11.34
C ARG A 184 3.56 10.89 11.18
N ALA A 185 3.31 9.82 11.93
CA ALA A 185 4.09 8.58 11.84
C ALA A 185 4.03 7.98 10.43
N ALA A 186 2.84 7.98 9.80
CA ALA A 186 2.66 7.46 8.45
C ALA A 186 3.36 8.30 7.37
N VAL A 187 3.28 9.63 7.44
CA VAL A 187 3.99 10.53 6.53
C VAL A 187 5.50 10.39 6.68
N HIS A 188 6.00 10.28 7.92
CA HIS A 188 7.42 10.07 8.15
C HIS A 188 7.88 8.70 7.64
N ALA A 189 7.11 7.63 7.88
CA ALA A 189 7.39 6.30 7.34
C ALA A 189 7.39 6.28 5.81
N TRP A 190 6.48 7.01 5.15
CA TRP A 190 6.50 7.23 3.71
C TRP A 190 7.82 7.86 3.27
N GLY A 191 8.27 8.91 3.96
CA GLY A 191 9.55 9.57 3.68
C GLY A 191 10.75 8.64 3.86
N VAL A 192 10.75 7.78 4.88
CA VAL A 192 11.75 6.73 5.08
C VAL A 192 11.77 5.79 3.88
N GLY A 193 10.62 5.28 3.44
CA GLY A 193 10.52 4.38 2.30
C GLY A 193 11.03 5.01 1.01
N MET A 194 10.57 6.22 0.67
CA MET A 194 11.01 6.95 -0.52
C MET A 194 12.53 7.22 -0.53
N LYS A 195 13.07 7.64 0.62
CA LYS A 195 14.52 7.91 0.76
C LYS A 195 15.36 6.66 0.48
N HIS A 196 14.90 5.50 0.94
CA HIS A 196 15.61 4.24 0.68
C HIS A 196 15.49 3.81 -0.77
N LEU A 197 14.33 3.92 -1.41
CA LEU A 197 14.16 3.63 -2.84
C LEU A 197 15.11 4.48 -3.69
N GLU A 198 15.13 5.81 -3.50
CA GLU A 198 16.02 6.68 -4.26
C GLU A 198 17.52 6.44 -3.96
N SER A 199 17.86 5.90 -2.80
CA SER A 199 19.25 5.57 -2.47
C SER A 199 19.71 4.25 -3.08
N GLU A 200 18.82 3.29 -3.25
CA GLU A 200 19.10 2.03 -3.95
C GLU A 200 19.34 2.29 -5.44
N ASP A 201 18.52 3.09 -6.09
CA ASP A 201 18.71 3.47 -7.50
C ASP A 201 20.05 4.18 -7.74
N ARG A 202 20.55 4.94 -6.75
CA ARG A 202 21.86 5.60 -6.82
C ARG A 202 23.03 4.65 -6.49
N ALA A 203 22.81 3.63 -5.66
CA ALA A 203 23.86 2.66 -5.31
C ALA A 203 24.15 1.69 -6.47
N ASP A 204 23.16 1.40 -7.30
CA ASP A 204 23.36 0.67 -8.56
C ASP A 204 24.21 1.50 -9.57
N ALA A 205 24.34 2.82 -9.35
CA ALA A 205 25.14 3.71 -10.19
C ALA A 205 26.56 4.00 -9.64
N ASP A 206 26.81 3.83 -8.32
CA ASP A 206 28.14 4.12 -7.74
C ASP A 206 28.39 3.33 -6.45
N TYR A 207 29.32 2.40 -6.50
CA TYR A 207 29.71 1.47 -5.43
C TYR A 207 30.58 2.18 -4.38
N SER A 208 30.07 3.17 -3.68
CA SER A 208 30.62 3.62 -2.38
C SER A 208 29.84 4.80 -1.80
N THR A 209 29.40 4.66 -0.61
CA THR A 209 29.37 5.56 0.55
C THR A 209 28.13 5.40 1.40
N ASP A 210 28.18 4.48 2.34
CA ASP A 210 27.61 4.69 3.67
C ASP A 210 28.47 5.79 4.33
N GLY A 211 28.12 7.03 4.15
CA GLY A 211 28.91 8.11 4.71
C GLY A 211 28.29 9.48 4.54
N GLU A 212 28.04 10.12 5.65
CA GLU A 212 27.97 11.57 5.89
C GLU A 212 27.39 12.44 4.74
N GLY A 213 26.15 12.88 4.88
CA GLY A 213 25.57 13.91 4.02
C GLY A 213 24.18 13.62 3.46
N LYS A 214 23.55 12.48 3.77
CA LYS A 214 22.16 12.24 3.35
C LYS A 214 21.23 13.15 4.17
N PRO A 215 20.32 13.93 3.53
CA PRO A 215 19.40 14.80 4.24
C PRO A 215 18.58 13.99 5.26
N ASP A 216 18.29 14.60 6.40
CA ASP A 216 17.33 14.06 7.35
C ASP A 216 15.98 13.78 6.66
N VAL A 217 15.23 12.77 7.14
CA VAL A 217 13.96 12.36 6.55
C VAL A 217 12.98 13.54 6.45
N THR A 218 12.98 14.42 7.45
CA THR A 218 12.15 15.64 7.46
C THR A 218 12.48 16.56 6.30
N THR A 219 13.77 16.82 6.07
CA THR A 219 14.24 17.63 4.93
C THR A 219 13.89 16.97 3.61
N PHE A 220 14.04 15.64 3.51
CA PHE A 220 13.71 14.86 2.33
C PHE A 220 12.20 14.95 1.98
N ILE A 221 11.32 14.81 2.98
CA ILE A 221 9.87 14.99 2.79
C ILE A 221 9.56 16.39 2.27
N LYS A 222 10.13 17.43 2.89
CA LYS A 222 9.94 18.82 2.45
C LYS A 222 10.35 19.05 1.01
N GLU A 223 11.48 18.52 0.57
CA GLU A 223 11.93 18.60 -0.81
C GLU A 223 10.93 17.94 -1.77
N HIS A 224 10.37 16.77 -1.41
CA HIS A 224 9.40 16.06 -2.24
C HIS A 224 8.07 16.80 -2.34
N LEU A 225 7.58 17.38 -1.25
CA LEU A 225 6.39 18.22 -1.25
C LEU A 225 6.61 19.47 -2.14
N THR A 226 7.80 20.05 -2.13
CA THR A 226 8.16 21.18 -3.01
C THR A 226 8.24 20.76 -4.48
N LYS A 227 8.64 19.49 -4.77
CA LYS A 227 8.66 18.91 -6.12
C LYS A 227 7.27 18.53 -6.66
N GLY A 228 6.20 18.81 -5.91
CA GLY A 228 4.82 18.58 -6.34
C GLY A 228 4.21 17.26 -5.89
N PHE A 229 4.83 16.53 -4.96
CA PHE A 229 4.15 15.43 -4.30
C PHE A 229 3.06 15.96 -3.36
N ILE A 230 1.90 15.35 -3.40
CA ILE A 230 0.73 15.69 -2.59
C ILE A 230 0.43 14.49 -1.69
N VAL A 231 0.51 14.70 -0.38
CA VAL A 231 0.09 13.67 0.59
C VAL A 231 -1.40 13.44 0.44
N GLU A 232 -1.79 12.19 0.31
CA GLU A 232 -3.18 11.75 0.28
C GLU A 232 -3.40 10.76 1.41
N ALA A 233 -4.41 11.03 2.22
CA ALA A 233 -4.77 10.18 3.35
C ALA A 233 -6.27 9.90 3.36
N GLY A 234 -6.64 8.64 3.58
CA GLY A 234 -8.00 8.20 3.77
C GLY A 234 -8.16 7.49 5.10
N VAL A 235 -9.33 7.63 5.70
CA VAL A 235 -9.67 6.97 6.96
C VAL A 235 -10.94 6.16 6.83
N LEU A 236 -11.01 5.06 7.60
CA LEU A 236 -12.24 4.37 7.94
C LEU A 236 -12.56 4.70 9.40
N GLU A 237 -13.68 5.38 9.64
CA GLU A 237 -14.06 5.88 10.97
C GLU A 237 -15.06 4.96 11.64
N ARG A 238 -14.77 4.51 12.88
CA ARG A 238 -15.61 3.57 13.63
C ARG A 238 -16.88 4.20 14.17
N ASN A 239 -16.77 5.40 14.71
CA ASN A 239 -17.83 6.07 15.47
C ASN A 239 -18.60 7.08 14.61
N VAL A 240 -19.06 6.66 13.42
CA VAL A 240 -19.89 7.48 12.53
C VAL A 240 -21.21 6.78 12.24
N THR A 241 -22.26 7.56 11.95
CA THR A 241 -23.61 7.07 11.71
C THR A 241 -23.90 6.78 10.23
N ARG A 242 -23.07 7.25 9.30
CA ARG A 242 -23.19 7.01 7.86
C ARG A 242 -22.84 5.54 7.54
N GLU A 243 -23.40 4.99 6.47
CA GLU A 243 -23.11 3.64 5.99
C GLU A 243 -21.64 3.54 5.57
N SER A 244 -21.20 4.36 4.62
CA SER A 244 -19.79 4.43 4.27
C SER A 244 -18.98 5.00 5.44
N ARG A 245 -18.01 4.22 5.90
CA ARG A 245 -17.05 4.61 6.95
C ARG A 245 -15.86 5.37 6.40
N PHE A 246 -15.71 5.36 5.07
CA PHE A 246 -14.59 5.99 4.37
C PHE A 246 -14.76 7.49 4.24
N ARG A 247 -13.66 8.23 4.40
CA ARG A 247 -13.47 9.60 3.90
C ARG A 247 -11.99 9.87 3.63
N LEU A 248 -11.74 10.81 2.75
CA LEU A 248 -10.42 11.42 2.63
C LEU A 248 -10.25 12.50 3.71
N LEU A 249 -9.03 12.66 4.20
CA LEU A 249 -8.69 13.79 5.04
C LEU A 249 -8.73 15.08 4.21
N SER A 250 -9.24 16.14 4.81
CA SER A 250 -9.30 17.46 4.20
C SER A 250 -7.91 18.12 4.14
N GLU A 251 -7.75 19.10 3.26
CA GLU A 251 -6.51 19.87 3.17
C GLU A 251 -6.14 20.54 4.51
N SER A 252 -7.13 20.97 5.30
CA SER A 252 -6.90 21.56 6.62
C SER A 252 -6.32 20.55 7.62
N GLU A 253 -6.84 19.32 7.65
CA GLU A 253 -6.32 18.25 8.52
C GLU A 253 -4.90 17.84 8.10
N LEU A 254 -4.63 17.78 6.80
CA LEU A 254 -3.31 17.48 6.28
C LEU A 254 -2.32 18.61 6.54
N SER A 255 -2.71 19.87 6.33
CA SER A 255 -1.83 21.03 6.47
C SER A 255 -1.34 21.22 7.90
N GLU A 256 -2.18 20.94 8.91
CA GLU A 256 -1.76 21.00 10.31
C GLU A 256 -0.61 20.01 10.60
N THR A 257 -0.69 18.80 10.04
CA THR A 257 0.38 17.81 10.18
C THR A 257 1.59 18.15 9.33
N LEU A 258 1.38 18.64 8.10
CA LEU A 258 2.45 18.94 7.16
C LEU A 258 3.18 20.25 7.46
N ALA A 259 2.64 21.12 8.32
CA ALA A 259 3.27 22.38 8.74
C ALA A 259 4.64 22.19 9.44
N GLN A 260 4.94 20.99 9.89
CA GLN A 260 6.25 20.66 10.47
C GLN A 260 7.34 20.38 9.42
N TYR A 261 6.93 20.15 8.17
CA TYR A 261 7.80 19.94 7.03
C TYR A 261 7.86 21.18 6.13
#